data_71243614e1bd8c76c1e83c0161217edd
#
_entry.id   71243614e1bd8c76c1e83c0161217edd
#
_cell.length_a   1.000
_cell.length_b   1.000
_cell.length_c   1.000
_cell.angle_alpha   90.00
_cell.angle_beta   90.00
_cell.angle_gamma   90.00
#
_symmetry.space_group_name_H-M   'P 1'
#
loop_
_entity.id
_entity.type
_entity.pdbx_description
1 polymer ?
#
loop_
_entity_poly.entity_id
_entity_poly.type
_entity_poly.pdbx_seq_one_letter_code
_entity_poly.pdbx_strand_id
1 'polypeptide(L)'
;MGLFPPVPPEYAQLVARVDGFAADVMTRCAADFSCRAGCDDCCRVELTLSLVEAAALAGSIAALAGEIKARLRRLLSSPIPTETPRCALLDESGQCAVYWARPLVCRSQGLPLRY
;
A
#
# COMPACT_ATOMS: atom_id res chain seq x y z
N MET A 1 4.00 -2.39 22.72
CA MET A 1 4.52 -1.04 22.50
C MET A 1 4.96 -0.84 21.08
N GLY A 2 4.41 0.15 20.42
CA GLY A 2 4.77 0.44 19.06
C GLY A 2 6.00 1.33 18.98
N LEU A 3 6.79 1.14 17.91
CA LEU A 3 7.91 2.03 17.59
C LEU A 3 7.43 3.35 16.95
N PHE A 4 6.14 3.42 16.65
CA PHE A 4 5.55 4.54 15.93
C PHE A 4 4.61 5.32 16.84
N PRO A 5 4.40 6.62 16.56
CA PRO A 5 3.40 7.39 17.28
C PRO A 5 1.98 6.88 17.00
N PRO A 6 1.00 7.23 17.84
CA PRO A 6 -0.39 6.89 17.56
C PRO A 6 -0.84 7.48 16.22
N VAL A 7 -1.69 6.74 15.51
CA VAL A 7 -2.25 7.21 14.25
C VAL A 7 -3.44 8.13 14.55
N PRO A 8 -3.43 9.38 14.05
CA PRO A 8 -4.57 10.27 14.26
C PRO A 8 -5.83 9.74 13.58
N PRO A 9 -7.02 9.95 14.16
CA PRO A 9 -8.26 9.52 13.50
C PRO A 9 -8.49 10.19 12.15
N GLU A 10 -7.92 11.37 11.94
CA GLU A 10 -8.00 12.09 10.67
C GLU A 10 -7.34 11.31 9.52
N TYR A 11 -6.40 10.43 9.83
CA TYR A 11 -5.73 9.63 8.80
C TYR A 11 -6.73 8.70 8.09
N ALA A 12 -7.61 8.03 8.84
CA ALA A 12 -8.62 7.17 8.26
C ALA A 12 -9.61 7.96 7.40
N GLN A 13 -9.93 9.18 7.82
CA GLN A 13 -10.79 10.07 7.06
C GLN A 13 -10.12 10.48 5.76
N LEU A 14 -8.82 10.78 5.81
CA LEU A 14 -8.06 11.15 4.62
C LEU A 14 -7.99 9.96 3.64
N VAL A 15 -7.73 8.76 4.14
CA VAL A 15 -7.71 7.55 3.32
C VAL A 15 -9.05 7.36 2.60
N ALA A 16 -10.16 7.53 3.32
CA ALA A 16 -11.48 7.40 2.74
C ALA A 16 -11.73 8.45 1.65
N ARG A 17 -11.25 9.67 1.85
CA ARG A 17 -11.36 10.74 0.85
C ARG A 17 -10.54 10.41 -0.40
N VAL A 18 -9.33 9.92 -0.22
CA VAL A 18 -8.46 9.55 -1.34
C VAL A 18 -9.09 8.40 -2.13
N ASP A 19 -9.59 7.37 -1.43
CA ASP A 19 -10.24 6.24 -2.09
C ASP A 19 -11.51 6.68 -2.84
N GLY A 20 -12.30 7.56 -2.25
CA GLY A 20 -13.50 8.09 -2.89
C GLY A 20 -13.16 8.90 -4.12
N PHE A 21 -12.15 9.75 -4.02
CA PHE A 21 -11.69 10.53 -5.16
C PHE A 21 -11.15 9.64 -6.27
N ALA A 22 -10.36 8.63 -5.91
CA ALA A 22 -9.80 7.69 -6.88
C ALA A 22 -10.91 6.91 -7.59
N ALA A 23 -11.93 6.47 -6.87
CA ALA A 23 -13.06 5.77 -7.46
C ALA A 23 -13.82 6.66 -8.42
N ASP A 24 -14.04 7.93 -8.07
CA ASP A 24 -14.71 8.90 -8.92
C ASP A 24 -13.91 9.18 -10.20
N VAL A 25 -12.60 9.38 -10.06
CA VAL A 25 -11.71 9.59 -11.20
C VAL A 25 -11.72 8.35 -12.10
N MET A 26 -11.65 7.15 -11.51
CA MET A 26 -11.67 5.92 -12.29
C MET A 26 -12.95 5.79 -13.12
N THR A 27 -14.10 6.17 -12.55
CA THR A 27 -15.37 6.14 -13.25
C THR A 27 -15.38 7.09 -14.45
N ARG A 28 -14.81 8.30 -14.28
CA ARG A 28 -14.83 9.34 -15.32
C ARG A 28 -13.69 9.24 -16.31
N CYS A 29 -12.55 8.69 -15.87
CA CYS A 29 -11.32 8.69 -16.67
C CYS A 29 -10.66 7.31 -16.67
N ALA A 30 -11.46 6.25 -16.84
CA ALA A 30 -10.96 4.87 -16.75
C ALA A 30 -9.78 4.61 -17.71
N ALA A 31 -9.80 5.21 -18.90
CA ALA A 31 -8.75 5.02 -19.88
C ALA A 31 -7.41 5.62 -19.45
N ASP A 32 -7.45 6.63 -18.55
CA ASP A 32 -6.25 7.31 -18.06
C ASP A 32 -5.75 6.75 -16.73
N PHE A 33 -6.46 5.77 -16.16
CA PHE A 33 -6.13 5.20 -14.86
C PHE A 33 -5.25 3.98 -15.05
N SER A 34 -4.00 4.06 -14.60
CA SER A 34 -3.02 3.02 -14.85
C SER A 34 -2.86 2.02 -13.70
N CYS A 35 -3.34 2.34 -12.50
CA CYS A 35 -3.20 1.44 -11.35
C CYS A 35 -4.53 0.78 -11.03
N ARG A 36 -4.50 -0.54 -10.79
CA ARG A 36 -5.68 -1.33 -10.44
C ARG A 36 -5.26 -2.52 -9.60
N ALA A 37 -6.23 -3.22 -9.00
CA ALA A 37 -5.95 -4.44 -8.26
C ALA A 37 -5.22 -5.43 -9.17
N GLY A 38 -4.15 -6.01 -8.66
CA GLY A 38 -3.31 -6.93 -9.42
C GLY A 38 -2.17 -6.24 -10.17
N CYS A 39 -2.17 -4.92 -10.27
CA CYS A 39 -1.06 -4.17 -10.83
C CYS A 39 0.04 -4.03 -9.76
N ASP A 40 1.28 -4.33 -10.13
CA ASP A 40 2.39 -4.27 -9.18
C ASP A 40 3.44 -3.21 -9.53
N ASP A 41 3.15 -2.32 -10.48
CA ASP A 41 4.12 -1.33 -10.93
C ASP A 41 4.64 -0.46 -9.78
N CYS A 42 3.77 0.00 -8.89
CA CYS A 42 4.18 0.83 -7.76
C CYS A 42 4.98 0.03 -6.72
N CYS A 43 4.87 -1.30 -6.72
CA CYS A 43 5.64 -2.16 -5.82
C CYS A 43 7.05 -2.45 -6.35
N ARG A 44 7.37 -2.00 -7.54
CA ARG A 44 8.68 -2.23 -8.14
C ARG A 44 9.51 -0.97 -8.24
N VAL A 45 9.02 0.13 -7.68
CA VAL A 45 9.76 1.39 -7.57
C VAL A 45 9.93 1.73 -6.10
N GLU A 46 10.96 2.51 -5.79
CA GLU A 46 11.22 2.92 -4.43
C GLU A 46 10.25 4.03 -4.05
N LEU A 47 9.46 3.79 -3.00
CA LEU A 47 8.53 4.76 -2.46
C LEU A 47 8.87 5.03 -1.01
N THR A 48 8.70 6.28 -0.60
CA THR A 48 8.96 6.71 0.77
C THR A 48 7.63 6.92 1.50
N LEU A 49 7.52 6.37 2.70
CA LEU A 49 6.34 6.55 3.54
C LEU A 49 6.57 7.66 4.55
N SER A 50 5.52 8.42 4.83
CA SER A 50 5.53 9.32 5.98
C SER A 50 5.44 8.48 7.27
N LEU A 51 5.77 9.09 8.41
CA LEU A 51 5.71 8.39 9.68
C LEU A 51 4.29 7.94 10.01
N VAL A 52 3.28 8.75 9.68
CA VAL A 52 1.88 8.40 9.91
C VAL A 52 1.47 7.20 9.05
N GLU A 53 1.86 7.19 7.77
CA GLU A 53 1.57 6.07 6.88
C GLU A 53 2.23 4.78 7.37
N ALA A 54 3.48 4.87 7.80
CA ALA A 54 4.20 3.71 8.33
C ALA A 54 3.54 3.19 9.61
N ALA A 55 3.12 4.09 10.50
CA ALA A 55 2.44 3.72 11.74
C ALA A 55 1.10 3.03 11.46
N ALA A 56 0.33 3.54 10.51
CA ALA A 56 -0.95 2.94 10.13
C ALA A 56 -0.77 1.55 9.53
N LEU A 57 0.24 1.40 8.66
CA LEU A 57 0.55 0.10 8.04
C LEU A 57 0.99 -0.91 9.09
N ALA A 58 1.89 -0.50 10.00
CA ALA A 58 2.36 -1.37 11.07
C ALA A 58 1.21 -1.82 11.97
N GLY A 59 0.30 -0.90 12.31
CA GLY A 59 -0.88 -1.22 13.11
C GLY A 59 -1.80 -2.21 12.42
N SER A 60 -2.02 -2.03 11.13
CA SER A 60 -2.86 -2.94 10.35
C SER A 60 -2.27 -4.34 10.30
N ILE A 61 -0.95 -4.46 10.13
CA ILE A 61 -0.27 -5.74 10.11
C ILE A 61 -0.32 -6.40 11.50
N ALA A 62 -0.11 -5.62 12.55
CA ALA A 62 -0.14 -6.13 13.92
C ALA A 62 -1.52 -6.67 14.31
N ALA A 63 -2.59 -6.12 13.73
CA ALA A 63 -3.95 -6.55 14.00
C ALA A 63 -4.32 -7.87 13.30
N LEU A 64 -3.51 -8.32 12.33
CA LEU A 64 -3.75 -9.59 11.65
C LEU A 64 -3.47 -10.75 12.60
N ALA A 65 -4.16 -11.86 12.38
CA ALA A 65 -4.01 -13.04 13.21
C ALA A 65 -3.81 -14.30 12.37
N GLY A 66 -3.31 -15.35 13.00
CA GLY A 66 -3.25 -16.68 12.43
C GLY A 66 -2.35 -16.77 11.20
N GLU A 67 -2.81 -17.48 10.19
CA GLU A 67 -2.03 -17.79 9.00
C GLU A 67 -1.65 -16.59 8.19
N ILE A 68 -2.51 -15.57 8.15
CA ILE A 68 -2.23 -14.36 7.37
C ILE A 68 -0.98 -13.67 7.90
N LYS A 69 -0.90 -13.55 9.23
CA LYS A 69 0.27 -12.94 9.86
C LYS A 69 1.52 -13.79 9.67
N ALA A 70 1.39 -15.10 9.76
CA ALA A 70 2.52 -16.00 9.52
C ALA A 70 3.01 -15.93 8.08
N ARG A 71 2.08 -15.85 7.13
CA ARG A 71 2.41 -15.70 5.73
C ARG A 71 3.18 -14.39 5.48
N LEU A 72 2.75 -13.31 6.10
CA LEU A 72 3.45 -12.02 5.97
C LEU A 72 4.84 -12.09 6.57
N ARG A 73 5.01 -12.77 7.70
CA ARG A 73 6.34 -12.95 8.29
C ARG A 73 7.28 -13.67 7.34
N ARG A 74 6.80 -14.72 6.69
CA ARG A 74 7.61 -15.45 5.72
C ARG A 74 7.96 -14.57 4.53
N LEU A 75 7.00 -13.81 4.04
CA LEU A 75 7.22 -12.89 2.92
C LEU A 75 8.26 -11.83 3.26
N LEU A 76 8.15 -11.23 4.44
CA LEU A 76 9.07 -10.17 4.87
C LEU A 76 10.46 -10.71 5.19
N SER A 77 10.60 -12.00 5.43
CA SER A 77 11.90 -12.62 5.69
C SER A 77 12.62 -13.02 4.41
N SER A 78 11.94 -12.97 3.27
CA SER A 78 12.55 -13.33 2.00
C SER A 78 13.50 -12.22 1.54
N PRO A 79 14.72 -12.57 1.10
CA PRO A 79 15.65 -11.55 0.61
C PRO A 79 15.15 -10.92 -0.69
N ILE A 80 15.44 -9.63 -0.86
CA ILE A 80 15.09 -8.90 -2.07
C ILE A 80 16.38 -8.67 -2.87
N PRO A 81 16.45 -9.20 -4.10
CA PRO A 81 17.64 -9.00 -4.94
C PRO A 81 17.85 -7.51 -5.26
N THR A 82 19.09 -7.06 -5.25
CA THR A 82 19.42 -5.68 -5.60
C THR A 82 19.19 -5.38 -7.07
N GLU A 83 19.28 -6.40 -7.92
CA GLU A 83 19.08 -6.26 -9.36
C GLU A 83 17.62 -6.11 -9.76
N THR A 84 16.70 -6.60 -8.90
CA THR A 84 15.27 -6.53 -9.15
C THR A 84 14.58 -6.02 -7.91
N PRO A 85 14.72 -4.71 -7.61
CA PRO A 85 14.11 -4.15 -6.41
C PRO A 85 12.58 -4.28 -6.45
N ARG A 86 12.00 -4.55 -5.29
CA ARG A 86 10.56 -4.65 -5.14
C ARG A 86 10.14 -4.34 -3.71
N CYS A 87 8.87 -4.00 -3.53
CA CYS A 87 8.32 -3.83 -2.19
C CYS A 87 8.37 -5.16 -1.43
N ALA A 88 8.73 -5.09 -0.15
CA ALA A 88 8.80 -6.27 0.70
C ALA A 88 7.43 -6.95 0.88
N LEU A 89 6.35 -6.24 0.64
CA LEU A 89 4.98 -6.75 0.80
C LEU A 89 4.38 -7.27 -0.51
N LEU A 90 5.16 -7.27 -1.59
CA LEU A 90 4.73 -7.86 -2.86
C LEU A 90 4.86 -9.38 -2.76
N ASP A 91 3.77 -10.10 -2.97
CA ASP A 91 3.80 -11.56 -2.91
C ASP A 91 4.23 -12.20 -4.23
N GLU A 92 4.33 -13.52 -4.22
CA GLU A 92 4.82 -14.29 -5.36
C GLU A 92 3.85 -14.28 -6.54
N SER A 93 2.58 -13.89 -6.32
CA SER A 93 1.60 -13.77 -7.39
C SER A 93 1.57 -12.38 -8.03
N GLY A 94 2.45 -11.48 -7.57
CA GLY A 94 2.52 -10.13 -8.10
C GLY A 94 1.49 -9.19 -7.48
N GLN A 95 0.98 -9.51 -6.30
CA GLN A 95 -0.02 -8.70 -5.62
C GLN A 95 0.51 -8.19 -4.30
N CYS A 96 0.04 -7.00 -3.90
CA CYS A 96 0.35 -6.48 -2.57
C CYS A 96 -0.38 -7.31 -1.52
N ALA A 97 0.39 -7.89 -0.60
CA ALA A 97 -0.16 -8.76 0.44
C ALA A 97 -1.08 -8.02 1.41
N VAL A 98 -0.98 -6.69 1.48
CA VAL A 98 -1.80 -5.84 2.35
C VAL A 98 -2.54 -4.78 1.54
N TYR A 99 -3.07 -5.16 0.41
CA TYR A 99 -3.70 -4.22 -0.53
C TYR A 99 -4.72 -3.30 0.16
N TRP A 100 -5.54 -3.86 1.06
CA TRP A 100 -6.56 -3.09 1.78
C TRP A 100 -5.97 -2.05 2.73
N ALA A 101 -4.73 -2.25 3.16
CA ALA A 101 -4.06 -1.38 4.15
C ALA A 101 -2.96 -0.53 3.51
N ARG A 102 -3.00 -0.36 2.19
CA ARG A 102 -1.96 0.39 1.49
C ARG A 102 -1.81 1.81 2.05
N PRO A 103 -0.57 2.31 2.19
CA PRO A 103 -0.34 3.70 2.53
C PRO A 103 -0.91 4.66 1.47
N LEU A 104 -1.07 5.92 1.83
CA LEU A 104 -1.59 6.93 0.91
C LEU A 104 -0.77 7.01 -0.38
N VAL A 105 0.57 6.92 -0.26
CA VAL A 105 1.43 7.00 -1.43
C VAL A 105 1.12 5.87 -2.43
N CYS A 106 0.79 4.68 -1.93
CA CYS A 106 0.42 3.56 -2.78
C CYS A 106 -0.99 3.72 -3.37
N ARG A 107 -1.93 4.26 -2.56
CA ARG A 107 -3.32 4.47 -3.01
C ARG A 107 -3.44 5.52 -4.08
N SER A 108 -2.52 6.48 -4.13
CA SER A 108 -2.53 7.56 -5.11
C SER A 108 -1.77 7.22 -6.38
N GLN A 109 -1.07 6.08 -6.42
CA GLN A 109 -0.36 5.67 -7.63
C GLN A 109 -1.34 5.34 -8.74
N GLY A 110 -0.99 5.72 -9.95
CA GLY A 110 -1.81 5.43 -11.12
C GLY A 110 -2.92 6.44 -11.39
N LEU A 111 -3.11 7.42 -10.50
CA LEU A 111 -4.05 8.49 -10.78
C LEU A 111 -3.54 9.34 -11.95
N PRO A 112 -4.44 9.77 -12.86
CA PRO A 112 -4.01 10.63 -13.95
C PRO A 112 -3.55 11.99 -13.42
N LEU A 113 -2.47 12.50 -14.00
CA LEU A 113 -1.91 13.78 -13.64
C LEU A 113 -2.09 14.77 -14.78
N ARG A 114 -2.34 16.02 -14.42
CA ARG A 114 -2.42 17.11 -15.37
C ARG A 114 -1.18 17.99 -15.20
N TYR A 115 -0.48 18.22 -16.27
CA TYR A 115 0.71 19.07 -16.30
C TYR A 115 0.38 20.42 -16.93
#